data_d0e4a4196d143c40823e34dbab2e3608
#
_entry.id   d0e4a4196d143c40823e34dbab2e3608
#
_cell.length_a   1.000
_cell.length_b   1.000
_cell.length_c   1.000
_cell.angle_alpha   90.00
_cell.angle_beta   90.00
_cell.angle_gamma   90.00
#
_symmetry.space_group_name_H-M   'P 1'
#
loop_
_entity.id
_entity.type
_entity.pdbx_description
1 polymer ?
#
loop_
_entity_poly.entity_id
_entity_poly.type
_entity_poly.pdbx_seq_one_letter_code
_entity_poly.pdbx_strand_id
1 'polypeptide(L)'
;MGIEKTYIMLKPDCVKRGLMGEVISRIERKGYKIVDAKMMNLDETILNEHYAHLADKPFFPEIVSFMTSGPVLGMIVEGENA
;
A
#
# COMPACT_ATOMS: atom_id res chain seq x y z
N MET A 1 -5.55 -5.56 -23.99
CA MET A 1 -4.22 -5.44 -23.98
C MET A 1 -3.67 -4.05 -23.91
N GLY A 2 -3.63 -3.36 -23.05
CA GLY A 2 -2.94 -2.13 -22.83
C GLY A 2 -2.14 -2.25 -21.56
N ILE A 3 -1.32 -1.26 -21.35
CA ILE A 3 -0.60 -1.11 -20.11
C ILE A 3 -1.57 -0.51 -19.10
N GLU A 4 -1.69 -1.15 -17.95
CA GLU A 4 -2.57 -0.70 -16.88
C GLU A 4 -1.74 -0.22 -15.70
N LYS A 5 -2.29 0.71 -14.95
CA LYS A 5 -1.67 1.19 -13.71
C LYS A 5 -2.50 0.73 -12.52
N THR A 6 -1.82 0.36 -11.45
CA THR A 6 -2.50 0.01 -10.21
C THR A 6 -1.71 0.55 -9.02
N TYR A 7 -2.39 0.69 -7.90
CA TYR A 7 -1.79 1.17 -6.66
C TYR A 7 -1.48 -0.02 -5.76
N ILE A 8 -0.27 -0.06 -5.24
CA ILE A 8 0.17 -1.07 -4.27
C ILE A 8 0.67 -0.35 -3.04
N MET A 9 0.23 -0.80 -1.87
CA MET A 9 0.73 -0.26 -0.60
C MET A 9 1.42 -1.35 0.20
N LEU A 10 2.66 -1.09 0.61
CA LEU A 10 3.36 -1.96 1.55
C LEU A 10 3.03 -1.46 2.96
N LYS A 11 2.37 -2.30 3.72
CA LYS A 11 1.83 -1.97 5.03
C LYS A 11 2.92 -1.84 6.10
N PRO A 12 2.62 -1.25 7.27
CA PRO A 12 3.63 -1.02 8.29
C PRO A 12 4.42 -2.25 8.72
N ASP A 13 3.80 -3.42 8.75
CA ASP A 13 4.50 -4.65 9.14
C ASP A 13 5.58 -5.02 8.12
N CYS A 14 5.30 -4.85 6.84
CA CYS A 14 6.29 -5.10 5.78
C CYS A 14 7.47 -4.15 5.92
N VAL A 15 7.20 -2.88 6.17
CA VAL A 15 8.25 -1.88 6.35
C VAL A 15 9.10 -2.19 7.58
N LYS A 16 8.46 -2.50 8.71
CA LYS A 16 9.15 -2.82 9.96
C LYS A 16 10.04 -4.05 9.84
N ARG A 17 9.61 -5.03 9.07
CA ARG A 17 10.37 -6.29 8.90
C ARG A 17 11.47 -6.19 7.85
N GLY A 18 11.60 -5.03 7.20
CA GLY A 18 12.64 -4.84 6.20
C GLY A 18 12.40 -5.61 4.91
N LEU A 19 11.14 -5.83 4.54
CA LEU A 19 10.79 -6.62 3.38
C LEU A 19 10.46 -5.80 2.14
N MET A 20 10.56 -4.48 2.22
CA MET A 20 10.23 -3.61 1.09
C MET A 20 11.04 -3.96 -0.16
N GLY A 21 12.35 -4.12 -0.01
CA GLY A 21 13.22 -4.43 -1.15
C GLY A 21 12.86 -5.76 -1.81
N GLU A 22 12.50 -6.75 -1.02
CA GLU A 22 12.11 -8.04 -1.55
C GLU A 22 10.82 -7.95 -2.36
N VAL A 23 9.82 -7.25 -1.84
CA VAL A 23 8.55 -7.07 -2.54
C VAL A 23 8.75 -6.29 -3.83
N ILE A 24 9.53 -5.21 -3.78
CA ILE A 24 9.83 -4.39 -4.96
C ILE A 24 10.53 -5.24 -6.03
N SER A 25 11.50 -6.05 -5.62
CA SER A 25 12.20 -6.95 -6.55
C SER A 25 11.25 -7.92 -7.22
N ARG A 26 10.31 -8.48 -6.48
CA ARG A 26 9.31 -9.39 -7.04
C ARG A 26 8.40 -8.72 -8.06
N ILE A 27 8.00 -7.48 -7.77
CA ILE A 27 7.19 -6.70 -8.70
C ILE A 27 7.95 -6.48 -10.00
N GLU A 28 9.20 -6.08 -9.92
CA GLU A 28 10.01 -5.82 -11.10
C GLU A 28 10.30 -7.09 -11.90
N ARG A 29 10.53 -8.21 -11.22
CA ARG A 29 10.77 -9.49 -11.89
C ARG A 29 9.56 -9.97 -12.68
N LYS A 30 8.36 -9.57 -12.28
CA LYS A 30 7.14 -9.91 -13.02
C LYS A 30 6.93 -9.02 -14.24
N GLY A 31 7.81 -8.07 -14.47
CA GLY A 31 7.73 -7.18 -15.62
C GLY A 31 6.97 -5.90 -15.38
N TYR A 32 6.59 -5.61 -14.15
CA TYR A 32 5.91 -4.36 -13.83
C TYR A 32 6.94 -3.26 -13.58
N LYS A 33 6.58 -2.06 -13.99
CA LYS A 33 7.41 -0.89 -13.79
C LYS A 33 6.84 -0.03 -12.67
N ILE A 34 7.68 0.34 -11.72
CA ILE A 34 7.28 1.27 -10.65
C ILE A 34 7.44 2.67 -11.20
N VAL A 35 6.33 3.39 -11.35
CA VAL A 35 6.32 4.73 -11.93
C VAL A 35 6.25 5.83 -10.89
N ASP A 36 5.86 5.49 -9.67
CA ASP A 36 5.85 6.43 -8.56
C ASP A 36 5.89 5.64 -7.26
N ALA A 37 6.52 6.21 -6.24
CA ALA A 37 6.61 5.59 -4.94
C ALA A 37 6.78 6.67 -3.87
N LYS A 38 6.10 6.51 -2.74
CA LYS A 38 6.16 7.50 -1.67
C LYS A 38 6.00 6.83 -0.31
N MET A 39 6.92 7.14 0.59
CA MET A 39 6.79 6.77 1.99
C MET A 39 5.81 7.73 2.66
N MET A 40 4.87 7.21 3.40
CA MET A 40 3.83 8.00 4.04
C MET A 40 3.55 7.52 5.45
N ASN A 41 3.13 8.45 6.30
CA ASN A 41 2.54 8.11 7.59
C ASN A 41 1.05 8.36 7.48
N LEU A 42 0.26 7.31 7.62
CA LEU A 42 -1.18 7.43 7.55
C LEU A 42 -1.73 7.91 8.89
N ASP A 43 -2.84 8.62 8.85
CA ASP A 43 -3.57 9.03 10.05
C ASP A 43 -5.02 8.59 9.96
N GLU A 44 -5.75 8.78 11.05
CA GLU A 44 -7.13 8.35 11.12
C GLU A 44 -8.01 9.05 10.08
N THR A 45 -7.73 10.32 9.79
CA THR A 45 -8.50 11.08 8.80
C THR A 45 -8.36 10.46 7.41
N ILE A 46 -7.12 10.14 7.02
CA ILE A 46 -6.85 9.51 5.73
C ILE A 46 -7.53 8.14 5.65
N LEU A 47 -7.44 7.37 6.74
CA LEU A 47 -8.04 6.04 6.77
C LEU A 47 -9.55 6.09 6.73
N ASN A 48 -10.17 7.07 7.38
CA ASN A 48 -11.61 7.25 7.29
C ASN A 48 -12.06 7.55 5.87
N GLU A 49 -11.28 8.29 5.12
CA GLU A 49 -11.60 8.59 3.71
C GLU A 49 -11.42 7.35 2.84
N HIS A 50 -10.30 6.64 2.98
CA HIS A 50 -10.01 5.46 2.15
C HIS A 50 -10.91 4.27 2.46
N TYR A 51 -11.29 4.11 3.71
CA TYR A 51 -12.09 2.97 4.16
C TYR A 51 -13.44 3.39 4.72
N ALA A 52 -14.03 4.42 4.11
CA ALA A 52 -15.33 4.94 4.56
C ALA A 52 -16.40 3.84 4.64
N HIS A 53 -16.36 2.89 3.73
CA HIS A 53 -17.28 1.76 3.71
C HIS A 53 -17.10 0.81 4.90
N LEU A 54 -15.99 0.90 5.61
CA LEU A 54 -15.68 0.06 6.76
C LEU A 54 -15.65 0.84 8.08
N ALA A 55 -15.81 2.18 8.02
CA ALA A 55 -15.60 3.04 9.18
C ALA A 55 -16.55 2.76 10.34
N ASP A 56 -17.74 2.21 10.07
CA ASP A 56 -18.73 1.85 11.07
C ASP A 56 -18.64 0.40 11.53
N LYS A 57 -17.68 -0.36 11.03
CA LYS A 57 -17.52 -1.76 11.40
C LYS A 57 -16.77 -1.90 12.72
N PRO A 58 -17.09 -2.94 13.52
CA PRO A 58 -16.43 -3.14 14.82
C PRO A 58 -14.94 -3.32 14.76
N PHE A 59 -14.42 -3.83 13.63
CA PHE A 59 -12.99 -4.08 13.47
C PHE A 59 -12.20 -2.87 12.94
N PHE A 60 -12.87 -1.77 12.62
CA PHE A 60 -12.20 -0.60 12.05
C PHE A 60 -11.12 -0.01 12.97
N PRO A 61 -11.35 0.13 14.28
CA PRO A 61 -10.29 0.64 15.17
C PRO A 61 -9.00 -0.18 15.13
N GLU A 62 -9.10 -1.48 14.92
CA GLU A 62 -7.93 -2.34 14.78
C GLU A 62 -7.17 -2.02 13.49
N ILE A 63 -7.90 -1.77 12.40
CA ILE A 63 -7.29 -1.36 11.14
C ILE A 63 -6.55 -0.03 11.31
N VAL A 64 -7.18 0.94 11.95
CA VAL A 64 -6.56 2.24 12.22
C VAL A 64 -5.29 2.07 13.04
N SER A 65 -5.36 1.30 14.11
CA SER A 65 -4.20 1.05 14.96
C SER A 65 -3.05 0.41 14.19
N PHE A 66 -3.35 -0.59 13.38
CA PHE A 66 -2.33 -1.27 12.58
C PHE A 66 -1.73 -0.35 11.52
N MET A 67 -2.57 0.34 10.75
CA MET A 67 -2.11 1.15 9.63
C MET A 67 -1.37 2.42 10.06
N THR A 68 -1.60 2.88 11.30
CA THR A 68 -0.90 4.05 11.84
C THR A 68 0.30 3.68 12.70
N SER A 69 0.61 2.40 12.84
CA SER A 69 1.69 1.93 13.72
C SER A 69 3.09 2.24 13.19
N GLY A 70 3.21 2.64 11.94
CA GLY A 70 4.48 3.00 11.33
C GLY A 70 4.26 3.47 9.89
N PRO A 71 5.35 3.84 9.20
CA PRO A 71 5.23 4.31 7.81
C PRO A 71 4.82 3.20 6.87
N VAL A 72 4.20 3.59 5.76
CA VAL A 72 3.83 2.69 4.67
C VAL A 72 4.50 3.18 3.39
N LEU A 73 4.67 2.28 2.42
CA LEU A 73 5.17 2.65 1.10
C LEU A 73 4.04 2.49 0.10
N GLY A 74 3.58 3.60 -0.48
CA GLY A 74 2.60 3.58 -1.55
C GLY A 74 3.30 3.65 -2.89
N MET A 75 2.88 2.83 -3.85
CA MET A 75 3.49 2.78 -5.17
C MET A 75 2.43 2.72 -6.25
N ILE A 76 2.76 3.33 -7.40
CA ILE A 76 1.97 3.14 -8.61
C ILE A 76 2.83 2.31 -9.55
N VAL A 77 2.30 1.18 -9.98
CA VAL A 77 3.00 0.29 -10.90
C VAL A 77 2.21 0.17 -12.20
N GLU A 78 2.91 -0.07 -13.29
CA GLU A 78 2.27 -0.26 -14.58
C GLU A 78 2.78 -1.51 -15.26
N GLY A 79 1.92 -2.12 -16.08
CA GLY A 79 2.24 -3.32 -16.81
C GLY A 79 0.98 -3.95 -17.35
N GLU A 80 1.13 -5.00 -18.11
CA GLU A 80 -0.02 -5.74 -18.59
C GLU A 80 -0.67 -6.46 -17.42
N ASN A 81 -1.98 -6.34 -17.31
CA ASN A 81 -2.77 -6.97 -16.25
C ASN A 81 -2.36 -6.53 -14.83
N ALA A 82 -1.96 -5.28 -14.70
CA ALA A 82 -1.60 -4.72 -13.39
C ALA A 82 -2.81 -4.60 -12.45
#